data_38c641530e9f9174a345a39020631e0a
#
_entry.id   38c641530e9f9174a345a39020631e0a
#
_cell.length_a   1.000
_cell.length_b   1.000
_cell.length_c   1.000
_cell.angle_alpha   90.00
_cell.angle_beta   90.00
_cell.angle_gamma   90.00
#
_symmetry.space_group_name_H-M   'P 1'
#
loop_
_entity.id
_entity.type
_entity.pdbx_description
1 polymer ?
#
loop_
_entity_poly.entity_id
_entity_poly.type
_entity_poly.pdbx_seq_one_letter_code
_entity_poly.pdbx_strand_id
1 'polypeptide(L)'
;MRDSVPVSVIDCTLDWPRYSNRFRDVFPDSEIFKAMKQEFPENPEIVVITGSTTSVYEDEEWIDALVEKTREYIEDDVPVLGVCFGHQIIAKAMDAEVVQMDDYEIGYREINFDDTEIFRGLRESEYPFSTHQDRVEEVPEKMERIAETDICVQGIKHTEKPVYGVQFHPELTPGIAKKAIRTKNFSEEREERLMDEVNEENFERAKRTLKIFDNFQRIAERQVSARKVERGIRGRRKSGA
;
A
#
# COMPACT_ATOMS: atom_id res chain seq x y z
N MET A 1 1.46 -28.01 -7.57
CA MET A 1 1.66 -26.59 -7.21
C MET A 1 0.28 -25.95 -7.31
N ARG A 2 -0.19 -25.24 -6.31
CA ARG A 2 -1.40 -24.41 -6.49
C ARG A 2 -0.92 -23.21 -7.32
N ASP A 3 -1.57 -22.97 -8.46
CA ASP A 3 -1.31 -21.76 -9.23
C ASP A 3 -1.59 -20.55 -8.32
N SER A 4 -0.60 -19.71 -8.08
CA SER A 4 -0.76 -18.49 -7.30
C SER A 4 -1.77 -17.59 -8.00
N VAL A 5 -2.63 -16.91 -7.22
CA VAL A 5 -3.57 -15.94 -7.80
C VAL A 5 -2.74 -14.76 -8.32
N PRO A 6 -2.92 -14.35 -9.59
CA PRO A 6 -2.13 -13.26 -10.17
C PRO A 6 -2.37 -11.94 -9.45
N VAL A 7 -1.29 -11.20 -9.19
CA VAL A 7 -1.30 -9.87 -8.58
C VAL A 7 -1.05 -8.82 -9.65
N SER A 8 -1.94 -7.84 -9.75
CA SER A 8 -1.77 -6.66 -10.60
C SER A 8 -1.17 -5.53 -9.75
N VAL A 9 0.04 -5.11 -10.07
CA VAL A 9 0.70 -3.98 -9.40
C VAL A 9 0.51 -2.71 -10.22
N ILE A 10 -0.17 -1.72 -9.67
CA ILE A 10 -0.32 -0.39 -10.27
C ILE A 10 0.85 0.45 -9.77
N ASP A 11 1.77 0.72 -10.68
CA ASP A 11 3.00 1.46 -10.43
C ASP A 11 2.77 2.96 -10.61
N CYS A 12 2.80 3.68 -9.50
CA CYS A 12 2.64 5.12 -9.39
C CYS A 12 4.00 5.86 -9.35
N THR A 13 5.12 5.16 -9.57
CA THR A 13 6.45 5.78 -9.51
C THR A 13 6.74 6.58 -10.77
N LEU A 14 7.21 7.83 -10.60
CA LEU A 14 7.54 8.72 -11.72
C LEU A 14 8.84 8.27 -12.40
N ASP A 15 9.98 8.44 -11.73
CA ASP A 15 11.31 8.22 -12.29
C ASP A 15 12.17 7.22 -11.47
N TRP A 16 11.52 6.25 -10.83
CA TRP A 16 12.20 5.28 -9.99
C TRP A 16 12.01 3.84 -10.48
N PRO A 17 12.51 3.47 -11.66
CA PRO A 17 12.25 2.16 -12.26
C PRO A 17 12.74 0.98 -11.39
N ARG A 18 13.70 1.19 -10.47
CA ARG A 18 14.15 0.19 -9.51
C ARG A 18 13.20 0.01 -8.34
N TYR A 19 12.33 0.97 -8.07
CA TYR A 19 11.37 0.88 -6.97
C TYR A 19 10.22 -0.06 -7.31
N SER A 20 9.64 0.05 -8.51
CA SER A 20 8.60 -0.88 -8.94
C SER A 20 9.06 -2.35 -8.98
N ASN A 21 10.35 -2.58 -9.23
CA ASN A 21 10.92 -3.92 -9.18
C ASN A 21 10.86 -4.54 -7.78
N ARG A 22 10.82 -3.74 -6.71
CA ARG A 22 10.66 -4.26 -5.33
C ARG A 22 9.34 -5.00 -5.15
N PHE A 23 8.28 -4.55 -5.81
CA PHE A 23 7.01 -5.26 -5.78
C PHE A 23 7.06 -6.59 -6.55
N ARG A 24 7.91 -6.72 -7.57
CA ARG A 24 8.19 -8.02 -8.21
C ARG A 24 9.00 -8.97 -7.33
N ASP A 25 9.88 -8.44 -6.47
CA ASP A 25 10.59 -9.27 -5.51
C ASP A 25 9.63 -9.85 -4.45
N VAL A 26 8.59 -9.09 -4.11
CA VAL A 26 7.55 -9.47 -3.15
C VAL A 26 6.45 -10.33 -3.80
N PHE A 27 6.05 -10.00 -5.03
CA PHE A 27 5.04 -10.68 -5.83
C PHE A 27 5.66 -11.10 -7.18
N PRO A 28 6.40 -12.22 -7.22
CA PRO A 28 7.22 -12.61 -8.40
C PRO A 28 6.43 -12.76 -9.70
N ASP A 29 5.19 -13.24 -9.62
CA ASP A 29 4.32 -13.48 -10.77
C ASP A 29 3.40 -12.27 -11.08
N SER A 30 3.71 -11.06 -10.56
CA SER A 30 2.89 -9.88 -10.75
C SER A 30 3.04 -9.26 -12.13
N GLU A 31 1.94 -8.72 -12.66
CA GLU A 31 1.91 -7.83 -13.81
C GLU A 31 1.95 -6.37 -13.36
N ILE A 32 2.75 -5.54 -14.04
CA ILE A 32 2.94 -4.12 -13.69
C ILE A 32 2.19 -3.24 -14.70
N PHE A 33 1.31 -2.39 -14.18
CA PHE A 33 0.54 -1.38 -14.89
C PHE A 33 1.06 0.02 -14.53
N LYS A 34 1.19 0.91 -15.49
CA LYS A 34 1.73 2.26 -15.28
C LYS A 34 0.60 3.28 -15.09
N ALA A 35 0.36 3.69 -13.84
CA ALA A 35 -0.71 4.64 -13.50
C ALA A 35 -0.63 5.94 -14.30
N MET A 36 0.56 6.52 -14.46
CA MET A 36 0.78 7.75 -15.23
C MET A 36 0.41 7.66 -16.72
N LYS A 37 0.35 6.44 -17.26
CA LYS A 37 -0.13 6.19 -18.62
C LYS A 37 -1.60 5.79 -18.64
N GLN A 38 -2.26 5.85 -17.49
CA GLN A 38 -3.62 5.36 -17.28
C GLN A 38 -3.78 3.89 -17.72
N GLU A 39 -2.71 3.10 -17.57
CA GLU A 39 -2.75 1.66 -17.76
C GLU A 39 -3.29 1.03 -16.48
N PHE A 40 -4.49 0.48 -16.53
CA PHE A 40 -5.12 -0.18 -15.38
C PHE A 40 -5.55 -1.60 -15.75
N PRO A 41 -5.43 -2.58 -14.83
CA PRO A 41 -5.87 -3.94 -15.11
C PRO A 41 -7.39 -4.01 -15.27
N GLU A 42 -7.82 -4.72 -16.32
CA GLU A 42 -9.24 -5.07 -16.51
C GLU A 42 -9.54 -6.37 -15.73
N ASN A 43 -10.56 -6.35 -14.85
CA ASN A 43 -10.97 -7.52 -14.05
C ASN A 43 -9.85 -8.18 -13.24
N PRO A 44 -9.04 -7.45 -12.47
CA PRO A 44 -7.95 -8.04 -11.68
C PRO A 44 -8.49 -8.95 -10.57
N GLU A 45 -7.70 -9.97 -10.22
CA GLU A 45 -8.01 -10.82 -9.06
C GLU A 45 -7.54 -10.16 -7.75
N ILE A 46 -6.37 -9.51 -7.77
CA ILE A 46 -5.74 -8.81 -6.65
C ILE A 46 -5.06 -7.56 -7.19
N VAL A 47 -5.16 -6.44 -6.48
CA VAL A 47 -4.51 -5.16 -6.84
C VAL A 47 -3.58 -4.71 -5.73
N VAL A 48 -2.40 -4.24 -6.11
CA VAL A 48 -1.46 -3.54 -5.22
C VAL A 48 -1.12 -2.18 -5.84
N ILE A 49 -1.29 -1.09 -5.09
CA ILE A 49 -0.99 0.29 -5.53
C ILE A 49 0.26 0.75 -4.80
N THR A 50 1.28 1.15 -5.56
CA THR A 50 2.58 1.52 -5.00
C THR A 50 2.61 2.93 -4.42
N GLY A 51 3.72 3.29 -3.78
CA GLY A 51 4.05 4.66 -3.42
C GLY A 51 4.35 5.53 -4.64
N SER A 52 4.32 6.85 -4.45
CA SER A 52 4.73 7.88 -5.41
C SER A 52 5.47 9.01 -4.69
N THR A 53 6.15 9.86 -5.46
CA THR A 53 6.70 11.14 -4.98
C THR A 53 5.74 12.32 -5.19
N THR A 54 4.60 12.07 -5.83
CA THR A 54 3.51 13.02 -6.11
C THR A 54 2.52 13.01 -4.95
N SER A 55 1.86 14.11 -4.68
CA SER A 55 0.74 14.19 -3.73
C SER A 55 -0.58 13.85 -4.41
N VAL A 56 -1.50 13.17 -3.69
CA VAL A 56 -2.79 12.71 -4.26
C VAL A 56 -3.77 13.85 -4.57
N TYR A 57 -3.46 15.07 -4.16
CA TYR A 57 -4.24 16.28 -4.44
C TYR A 57 -3.61 17.16 -5.53
N GLU A 58 -2.54 16.69 -6.21
CA GLU A 58 -2.03 17.37 -7.39
C GLU A 58 -3.03 17.25 -8.55
N ASP A 59 -3.13 18.30 -9.36
CA ASP A 59 -4.04 18.39 -10.52
C ASP A 59 -3.48 17.59 -11.71
N GLU A 60 -3.56 16.27 -11.60
CA GLU A 60 -3.03 15.32 -12.56
C GLU A 60 -4.12 14.31 -12.97
N GLU A 61 -4.48 14.26 -14.24
CA GLU A 61 -5.54 13.39 -14.77
C GLU A 61 -5.39 11.91 -14.39
N TRP A 62 -4.14 11.41 -14.30
CA TRP A 62 -3.88 10.03 -13.94
C TRP A 62 -4.20 9.72 -12.47
N ILE A 63 -4.11 10.72 -11.58
CA ILE A 63 -4.47 10.57 -10.16
C ILE A 63 -5.99 10.39 -10.04
N ASP A 64 -6.76 11.26 -10.69
CA ASP A 64 -8.21 11.16 -10.68
C ASP A 64 -8.68 9.84 -11.29
N ALA A 65 -8.10 9.44 -12.42
CA ALA A 65 -8.40 8.15 -13.05
C ALA A 65 -8.06 6.95 -12.14
N LEU A 66 -6.95 7.03 -11.38
CA LEU A 66 -6.57 5.99 -10.41
C LEU A 66 -7.53 5.95 -9.23
N VAL A 67 -7.97 7.10 -8.71
CA VAL A 67 -8.96 7.17 -7.62
C VAL A 67 -10.27 6.51 -8.04
N GLU A 68 -10.81 6.88 -9.21
CA GLU A 68 -12.06 6.27 -9.73
C GLU A 68 -11.90 4.77 -9.97
N LYS A 69 -10.77 4.36 -10.57
CA LYS A 69 -10.50 2.94 -10.79
C LYS A 69 -10.34 2.15 -9.49
N THR A 70 -9.76 2.76 -8.46
CA THR A 70 -9.65 2.16 -7.12
C THR A 70 -11.03 2.01 -6.49
N ARG A 71 -11.92 3.00 -6.65
CA ARG A 71 -13.31 2.92 -6.20
C ARG A 71 -14.04 1.74 -6.87
N GLU A 72 -13.92 1.59 -8.20
CA GLU A 72 -14.48 0.46 -8.93
C GLU A 72 -13.96 -0.89 -8.38
N TYR A 73 -12.65 -1.04 -8.15
CA TYR A 73 -12.10 -2.27 -7.57
C TYR A 73 -12.66 -2.57 -6.18
N ILE A 74 -12.81 -1.55 -5.34
CA ILE A 74 -13.40 -1.69 -4.01
C ILE A 74 -14.88 -2.11 -4.12
N GLU A 75 -15.65 -1.49 -5.01
CA GLU A 75 -17.06 -1.84 -5.24
C GLU A 75 -17.21 -3.28 -5.71
N ASP A 76 -16.34 -3.74 -6.60
CA ASP A 76 -16.32 -5.10 -7.15
C ASP A 76 -15.73 -6.16 -6.20
N ASP A 77 -15.47 -5.82 -4.94
CA ASP A 77 -14.87 -6.69 -3.91
C ASP A 77 -13.49 -7.24 -4.31
N VAL A 78 -12.74 -6.52 -5.14
CA VAL A 78 -11.35 -6.87 -5.46
C VAL A 78 -10.47 -6.60 -4.23
N PRO A 79 -9.63 -7.55 -3.80
CA PRO A 79 -8.63 -7.27 -2.76
C PRO A 79 -7.66 -6.19 -3.21
N VAL A 80 -7.49 -5.14 -2.40
CA VAL A 80 -6.61 -4.00 -2.69
C VAL A 80 -5.67 -3.75 -1.52
N LEU A 81 -4.37 -3.61 -1.82
CA LEU A 81 -3.36 -3.10 -0.88
C LEU A 81 -2.75 -1.83 -1.44
N GLY A 82 -2.79 -0.74 -0.67
CA GLY A 82 -2.10 0.51 -0.98
C GLY A 82 -0.89 0.72 -0.08
N VAL A 83 0.24 1.14 -0.66
CA VAL A 83 1.47 1.48 0.08
C VAL A 83 1.76 2.96 -0.12
N CYS A 84 1.90 3.72 0.97
CA CYS A 84 2.20 5.15 1.02
C CYS A 84 1.20 5.97 0.17
N PHE A 85 1.58 6.42 -1.02
CA PHE A 85 0.66 7.07 -1.95
C PHE A 85 -0.57 6.20 -2.24
N GLY A 86 -0.41 4.88 -2.42
CA GLY A 86 -1.52 3.94 -2.61
C GLY A 86 -2.47 3.86 -1.41
N HIS A 87 -1.97 4.01 -0.17
CA HIS A 87 -2.80 4.14 1.02
C HIS A 87 -3.67 5.40 0.95
N GLN A 88 -3.08 6.52 0.52
CA GLN A 88 -3.78 7.79 0.35
C GLN A 88 -4.80 7.75 -0.81
N ILE A 89 -4.48 7.05 -1.91
CA ILE A 89 -5.42 6.80 -3.01
C ILE A 89 -6.64 6.00 -2.52
N ILE A 90 -6.44 4.94 -1.71
CA ILE A 90 -7.56 4.20 -1.10
C ILE A 90 -8.41 5.11 -0.23
N ALA A 91 -7.79 5.93 0.63
CA ALA A 91 -8.51 6.87 1.48
C ALA A 91 -9.32 7.87 0.64
N LYS A 92 -8.73 8.44 -0.42
CA LYS A 92 -9.41 9.37 -1.34
C LYS A 92 -10.53 8.68 -2.13
N ALA A 93 -10.37 7.43 -2.54
CA ALA A 93 -11.42 6.63 -3.18
C ALA A 93 -12.59 6.33 -2.23
N MET A 94 -12.37 6.43 -0.92
CA MET A 94 -13.37 6.31 0.15
C MET A 94 -13.81 7.67 0.69
N ASP A 95 -13.59 8.75 -0.08
CA ASP A 95 -14.00 10.13 0.18
C ASP A 95 -13.31 10.80 1.38
N ALA A 96 -12.15 10.31 1.81
CA ALA A 96 -11.34 10.98 2.82
C ALA A 96 -10.52 12.12 2.23
N GLU A 97 -10.25 13.12 3.06
CA GLU A 97 -9.29 14.17 2.76
C GLU A 97 -7.86 13.71 3.09
N VAL A 98 -6.93 14.06 2.21
CA VAL A 98 -5.49 13.89 2.42
C VAL A 98 -4.86 15.27 2.42
N VAL A 99 -4.11 15.57 3.46
CA VAL A 99 -3.54 16.90 3.70
C VAL A 99 -2.03 16.85 3.84
N GLN A 100 -1.38 17.95 3.50
CA GLN A 100 0.05 18.13 3.74
C GLN A 100 0.33 18.37 5.23
N MET A 101 1.35 17.72 5.76
CA MET A 101 1.90 17.98 7.08
C MET A 101 2.94 19.11 7.04
N ASP A 102 3.18 19.75 8.18
CA ASP A 102 4.19 20.81 8.31
C ASP A 102 5.61 20.30 7.99
N ASP A 103 5.89 19.03 8.25
CA ASP A 103 7.21 18.41 8.01
C ASP A 103 7.06 16.94 7.56
N TYR A 104 8.15 16.38 7.04
CA TYR A 104 8.24 14.97 6.66
C TYR A 104 8.28 14.05 7.88
N GLU A 105 7.46 13.00 7.87
CA GLU A 105 7.72 11.80 8.65
C GLU A 105 8.64 10.88 7.83
N ILE A 106 9.94 10.88 8.17
CA ILE A 106 10.96 10.17 7.40
C ILE A 106 11.98 9.49 8.34
N GLY A 107 12.45 8.31 7.93
CA GLY A 107 13.36 7.45 8.69
C GLY A 107 12.68 6.20 9.22
N TYR A 108 13.37 5.44 10.07
CA TYR A 108 12.75 4.30 10.76
C TYR A 108 11.90 4.82 11.91
N ARG A 109 10.60 4.54 11.88
CA ARG A 109 9.63 5.05 12.85
C ARG A 109 8.95 3.90 13.57
N GLU A 110 8.77 4.06 14.88
CA GLU A 110 7.98 3.15 15.67
C GLU A 110 6.51 3.34 15.33
N ILE A 111 5.88 2.28 14.85
CA ILE A 111 4.47 2.27 14.46
C ILE A 111 3.76 1.25 15.31
N ASN A 112 2.68 1.67 15.96
CA ASN A 112 1.82 0.81 16.74
C ASN A 112 0.78 0.15 15.83
N PHE A 113 0.57 -1.15 16.00
CA PHE A 113 -0.35 -1.97 15.22
C PHE A 113 -1.49 -2.50 16.08
N ASP A 114 -2.71 -2.43 15.59
CA ASP A 114 -3.84 -3.14 16.17
C ASP A 114 -3.75 -4.63 15.80
N ASP A 115 -4.37 -5.50 16.62
CA ASP A 115 -4.43 -6.95 16.34
C ASP A 115 -5.35 -7.23 15.15
N THR A 116 -4.78 -7.22 13.98
CA THR A 116 -5.48 -7.48 12.71
C THR A 116 -4.79 -8.54 11.89
N GLU A 117 -5.55 -9.16 10.97
CA GLU A 117 -5.04 -10.27 10.17
C GLU A 117 -3.84 -9.87 9.29
N ILE A 118 -3.80 -8.62 8.78
CA ILE A 118 -2.70 -8.13 7.95
C ILE A 118 -1.39 -8.00 8.73
N PHE A 119 -1.45 -7.80 10.04
CA PHE A 119 -0.28 -7.69 10.93
C PHE A 119 0.04 -8.99 11.67
N ARG A 120 -0.62 -10.10 11.32
CA ARG A 120 -0.40 -11.39 11.97
C ARG A 120 1.08 -11.79 11.95
N GLY A 121 1.61 -12.08 13.14
CA GLY A 121 3.00 -12.49 13.35
C GLY A 121 4.00 -11.34 13.36
N LEU A 122 3.53 -10.10 13.39
CA LEU A 122 4.28 -8.92 13.80
C LEU A 122 4.09 -8.68 15.30
N ARG A 123 4.89 -7.78 15.87
CA ARG A 123 4.74 -7.30 17.25
C ARG A 123 3.67 -6.22 17.30
N GLU A 124 3.29 -5.81 18.50
CA GLU A 124 2.40 -4.67 18.74
C GLU A 124 2.99 -3.36 18.21
N SER A 125 4.33 -3.25 18.13
CA SER A 125 5.03 -2.19 17.42
C SER A 125 6.20 -2.72 16.60
N GLU A 126 6.43 -2.13 15.44
CA GLU A 126 7.56 -2.40 14.55
C GLU A 126 8.16 -1.08 14.02
N TYR A 127 9.33 -1.18 13.37
CA TYR A 127 10.11 -0.02 12.96
C TYR A 127 10.33 0.00 11.42
N PRO A 128 9.30 0.06 10.58
CA PRO A 128 9.48 0.21 9.14
C PRO A 128 10.06 1.58 8.79
N PHE A 129 10.52 1.71 7.54
CA PHE A 129 10.94 3.00 7.01
C PHE A 129 9.71 3.79 6.53
N SER A 130 9.59 5.04 6.97
CA SER A 130 8.58 5.99 6.51
C SER A 130 9.24 7.08 5.67
N THR A 131 8.54 7.60 4.66
CA THR A 131 8.96 8.77 3.88
C THR A 131 7.74 9.41 3.21
N HIS A 132 7.04 10.26 3.95
CA HIS A 132 5.88 10.99 3.45
C HIS A 132 5.76 12.35 4.12
N GLN A 133 5.07 13.27 3.46
CA GLN A 133 4.72 14.59 3.96
C GLN A 133 3.20 14.81 3.94
N ASP A 134 2.46 13.84 3.43
CA ASP A 134 1.01 13.88 3.38
C ASP A 134 0.42 12.80 4.29
N ARG A 135 -0.75 13.07 4.85
CA ARG A 135 -1.47 12.15 5.72
C ARG A 135 -2.96 12.12 5.39
N VAL A 136 -3.61 11.02 5.69
CA VAL A 136 -5.07 10.94 5.76
C VAL A 136 -5.51 11.73 7.00
N GLU A 137 -6.36 12.75 6.82
CA GLU A 137 -6.76 13.65 7.90
C GLU A 137 -7.74 12.95 8.84
N GLU A 138 -8.78 12.33 8.28
CA GLU A 138 -9.75 11.54 9.02
C GLU A 138 -9.98 10.19 8.35
N VAL A 139 -10.12 9.13 9.15
CA VAL A 139 -10.41 7.79 8.64
C VAL A 139 -11.84 7.76 8.09
N PRO A 140 -12.07 7.34 6.83
CA PRO A 140 -13.40 7.28 6.23
C PRO A 140 -14.37 6.39 7.01
N GLU A 141 -15.68 6.69 6.98
CA GLU A 141 -16.72 5.97 7.74
C GLU A 141 -16.68 4.44 7.59
N LYS A 142 -16.39 3.94 6.38
CA LYS A 142 -16.30 2.49 6.10
C LYS A 142 -14.92 1.89 6.30
N MET A 143 -14.00 2.67 6.84
CA MET A 143 -12.65 2.22 7.12
C MET A 143 -12.39 2.23 8.62
N GLU A 144 -11.45 1.40 9.06
CA GLU A 144 -10.94 1.37 10.43
C GLU A 144 -9.46 1.74 10.39
N ARG A 145 -9.00 2.53 11.36
CA ARG A 145 -7.58 2.68 11.62
C ARG A 145 -7.05 1.37 12.22
N ILE A 146 -5.93 0.89 11.72
CA ILE A 146 -5.28 -0.34 12.17
C ILE A 146 -3.80 -0.15 12.52
N ALA A 147 -3.23 1.01 12.24
CA ALA A 147 -1.88 1.39 12.66
C ALA A 147 -1.76 2.90 12.81
N GLU A 148 -0.89 3.34 13.73
CA GLU A 148 -0.65 4.77 13.97
C GLU A 148 0.76 5.05 14.53
N THR A 149 1.17 6.30 14.35
CA THR A 149 2.19 6.97 15.16
C THR A 149 1.51 8.06 15.99
N ASP A 150 2.27 8.80 16.80
CA ASP A 150 1.82 10.03 17.45
C ASP A 150 1.57 11.19 16.47
N ILE A 151 2.00 11.05 15.21
CA ILE A 151 1.88 12.08 14.17
C ILE A 151 0.61 11.87 13.34
N CYS A 152 0.35 10.64 12.87
CA CYS A 152 -0.77 10.37 11.98
C CYS A 152 -1.15 8.89 11.90
N VAL A 153 -2.26 8.63 11.19
CA VAL A 153 -2.71 7.30 10.80
C VAL A 153 -1.66 6.64 9.87
N GLN A 154 -1.24 5.44 10.22
CA GLN A 154 -0.23 4.66 9.49
C GLN A 154 -0.82 3.43 8.80
N GLY A 155 -2.07 3.09 9.10
CA GLY A 155 -2.75 1.97 8.47
C GLY A 155 -4.25 2.08 8.56
N ILE A 156 -4.91 1.72 7.46
CA ILE A 156 -6.37 1.64 7.36
C ILE A 156 -6.79 0.31 6.77
N LYS A 157 -7.97 -0.17 7.15
CA LYS A 157 -8.61 -1.31 6.49
C LYS A 157 -10.10 -1.02 6.30
N HIS A 158 -10.70 -1.56 5.25
CA HIS A 158 -12.15 -1.52 5.07
C HIS A 158 -12.84 -2.47 6.07
N THR A 159 -13.98 -2.05 6.62
CA THR A 159 -14.70 -2.80 7.66
C THR A 159 -15.20 -4.17 7.19
N GLU A 160 -15.55 -4.31 5.91
CA GLU A 160 -16.18 -5.52 5.35
C GLU A 160 -15.38 -6.16 4.20
N LYS A 161 -14.55 -5.37 3.49
CA LYS A 161 -13.88 -5.80 2.25
C LYS A 161 -12.38 -6.00 2.49
N PRO A 162 -11.69 -6.82 1.67
CA PRO A 162 -10.25 -7.07 1.79
C PRO A 162 -9.42 -5.90 1.21
N VAL A 163 -9.64 -4.70 1.72
CA VAL A 163 -8.98 -3.46 1.31
C VAL A 163 -8.16 -2.93 2.47
N TYR A 164 -6.87 -2.73 2.23
CA TYR A 164 -5.89 -2.31 3.22
C TYR A 164 -4.98 -1.21 2.67
N GLY A 165 -4.60 -0.28 3.51
CA GLY A 165 -3.58 0.71 3.20
C GLY A 165 -2.57 0.83 4.33
N VAL A 166 -1.27 0.92 3.99
CA VAL A 166 -0.20 1.22 4.93
C VAL A 166 0.57 2.46 4.45
N GLN A 167 0.81 3.42 5.35
CA GLN A 167 1.47 4.69 5.01
C GLN A 167 2.99 4.56 4.93
N PHE A 168 3.55 3.62 5.64
CA PHE A 168 4.98 3.30 5.66
C PHE A 168 5.36 2.32 4.53
N HIS A 169 6.65 2.02 4.41
CA HIS A 169 7.23 1.26 3.32
C HIS A 169 7.88 -0.06 3.79
N PRO A 170 7.13 -1.17 3.84
CA PRO A 170 7.72 -2.48 4.18
C PRO A 170 8.77 -2.96 3.18
N GLU A 171 8.66 -2.51 1.92
CA GLU A 171 9.45 -2.98 0.77
C GLU A 171 10.80 -2.27 0.60
N LEU A 172 11.04 -1.13 1.29
CA LEU A 172 12.23 -0.35 1.03
C LEU A 172 13.51 -1.04 1.48
N THR A 173 14.53 -0.97 0.63
CA THR A 173 15.91 -1.37 0.94
C THR A 173 16.73 -0.18 1.42
N PRO A 174 17.85 -0.39 2.12
CA PRO A 174 18.74 0.69 2.54
C PRO A 174 19.17 1.62 1.40
N GLY A 175 19.42 1.05 0.21
CA GLY A 175 19.81 1.85 -0.96
C GLY A 175 18.71 2.78 -1.44
N ILE A 176 17.44 2.33 -1.42
CA ILE A 176 16.29 3.15 -1.79
C ILE A 176 16.00 4.18 -0.70
N ALA A 177 16.06 3.79 0.58
CA ALA A 177 15.88 4.69 1.72
C ALA A 177 16.90 5.85 1.68
N LYS A 178 18.19 5.56 1.49
CA LYS A 178 19.23 6.59 1.31
C LYS A 178 18.96 7.51 0.13
N LYS A 179 18.47 6.96 -1.00
CA LYS A 179 18.10 7.79 -2.14
C LYS A 179 16.90 8.68 -1.80
N ALA A 180 15.87 8.15 -1.11
CA ALA A 180 14.70 8.93 -0.69
C ALA A 180 15.10 10.11 0.19
N ILE A 181 16.01 9.93 1.16
CA ILE A 181 16.54 10.99 2.01
C ILE A 181 17.20 12.08 1.16
N ARG A 182 18.10 11.70 0.25
CA ARG A 182 18.87 12.65 -0.59
C ARG A 182 18.03 13.46 -1.58
N THR A 183 16.84 12.98 -1.92
CA THR A 183 15.92 13.72 -2.81
C THR A 183 15.13 14.80 -2.07
N LYS A 184 15.21 14.84 -0.73
CA LYS A 184 14.59 15.88 0.07
C LYS A 184 15.58 17.02 0.31
N ASN A 185 15.10 18.23 0.35
CA ASN A 185 15.93 19.41 0.57
C ASN A 185 16.09 19.68 2.09
N PHE A 186 16.70 18.73 2.80
CA PHE A 186 16.98 18.87 4.23
C PHE A 186 18.27 19.66 4.51
N SER A 187 18.43 20.15 5.73
CA SER A 187 19.74 20.65 6.19
C SER A 187 20.75 19.49 6.23
N GLU A 188 22.03 19.81 6.05
CA GLU A 188 23.14 18.84 6.06
C GLU A 188 23.11 18.00 7.36
N GLU A 189 22.95 18.64 8.52
CA GLU A 189 22.84 17.96 9.81
C GLU A 189 21.67 16.97 9.88
N ARG A 190 20.49 17.32 9.32
CA ARG A 190 19.33 16.42 9.30
C ARG A 190 19.56 15.26 8.33
N GLU A 191 20.14 15.55 7.15
CA GLU A 191 20.45 14.50 6.17
C GLU A 191 21.46 13.50 6.76
N GLU A 192 22.56 13.96 7.35
CA GLU A 192 23.56 13.09 8.00
C GLU A 192 22.91 12.18 9.05
N ARG A 193 22.14 12.75 9.98
CA ARG A 193 21.44 11.97 11.01
C ARG A 193 20.53 10.90 10.41
N LEU A 194 19.73 11.24 9.40
CA LEU A 194 18.83 10.28 8.73
C LEU A 194 19.61 9.20 7.97
N MET A 195 20.76 9.58 7.38
CA MET A 195 21.65 8.62 6.71
C MET A 195 22.28 7.63 7.65
N ASP A 196 22.63 8.05 8.88
CA ASP A 196 23.18 7.19 9.94
C ASP A 196 22.12 6.21 10.46
N GLU A 197 20.84 6.60 10.49
CA GLU A 197 19.74 5.69 10.83
C GLU A 197 19.63 4.54 9.80
N VAL A 198 20.05 4.74 8.53
CA VAL A 198 19.99 3.70 7.50
C VAL A 198 21.18 2.76 7.58
N ASN A 199 21.15 1.91 8.59
CA ASN A 199 22.15 0.89 8.89
C ASN A 199 21.53 -0.53 8.88
N GLU A 200 22.36 -1.55 8.98
CA GLU A 200 21.94 -2.96 8.92
C GLU A 200 21.01 -3.34 10.07
N GLU A 201 21.26 -2.85 11.29
CA GLU A 201 20.46 -3.18 12.47
C GLU A 201 19.01 -2.71 12.28
N ASN A 202 18.81 -1.45 11.91
CA ASN A 202 17.48 -0.89 11.68
C ASN A 202 16.79 -1.55 10.48
N PHE A 203 17.54 -1.88 9.44
CA PHE A 203 16.99 -2.58 8.27
C PHE A 203 16.50 -3.99 8.64
N GLU A 204 17.29 -4.77 9.41
CA GLU A 204 16.85 -6.10 9.86
C GLU A 204 15.59 -6.04 10.75
N ARG A 205 15.44 -4.97 11.54
CA ARG A 205 14.19 -4.72 12.30
C ARG A 205 13.03 -4.45 11.36
N ALA A 206 13.23 -3.56 10.40
CA ALA A 206 12.19 -3.18 9.41
C ALA A 206 11.73 -4.34 8.52
N LYS A 207 12.63 -5.24 8.14
CA LYS A 207 12.32 -6.41 7.28
C LYS A 207 11.19 -7.29 7.81
N ARG A 208 10.92 -7.29 9.11
CA ARG A 208 9.79 -8.04 9.67
C ARG A 208 8.46 -7.60 9.09
N THR A 209 8.34 -6.33 8.72
CA THR A 209 7.10 -5.79 8.14
C THR A 209 6.81 -6.28 6.72
N LEU A 210 7.77 -6.93 6.04
CA LEU A 210 7.52 -7.64 4.77
C LEU A 210 6.42 -8.71 4.90
N LYS A 211 6.17 -9.24 6.12
CA LYS A 211 5.06 -10.15 6.39
C LYS A 211 3.69 -9.58 6.02
N ILE A 212 3.55 -8.27 5.97
CA ILE A 212 2.32 -7.59 5.54
C ILE A 212 1.91 -8.06 4.14
N PHE A 213 2.86 -8.18 3.23
CA PHE A 213 2.61 -8.64 1.86
C PHE A 213 2.19 -10.11 1.82
N ASP A 214 2.87 -10.98 2.55
CA ASP A 214 2.50 -12.40 2.67
C ASP A 214 1.10 -12.58 3.28
N ASN A 215 0.79 -11.79 4.31
CA ASN A 215 -0.51 -11.82 4.97
C ASN A 215 -1.60 -11.30 4.04
N PHE A 216 -1.35 -10.17 3.35
CA PHE A 216 -2.28 -9.64 2.36
C PHE A 216 -2.56 -10.65 1.25
N GLN A 217 -1.54 -11.28 0.68
CA GLN A 217 -1.72 -12.29 -0.37
C GLN A 217 -2.60 -13.44 0.11
N ARG A 218 -2.38 -13.97 1.33
CA ARG A 218 -3.23 -15.03 1.91
C ARG A 218 -4.67 -14.59 2.12
N ILE A 219 -4.89 -13.36 2.59
CA ILE A 219 -6.23 -12.78 2.75
C ILE A 219 -6.91 -12.71 1.39
N ALA A 220 -6.22 -12.15 0.40
CA ALA A 220 -6.72 -11.97 -0.95
C ALA A 220 -7.04 -13.28 -1.65
N GLU A 221 -6.15 -14.28 -1.59
CA GLU A 221 -6.38 -15.62 -2.17
C GLU A 221 -7.61 -16.32 -1.60
N ARG A 222 -7.86 -16.19 -0.30
CA ARG A 222 -9.09 -16.72 0.34
C ARG A 222 -10.33 -16.03 -0.20
N GLN A 223 -10.29 -14.71 -0.32
CA GLN A 223 -11.42 -13.92 -0.83
C GLN A 223 -11.72 -14.26 -2.28
N VAL A 224 -10.69 -14.32 -3.13
CA VAL A 224 -10.83 -14.72 -4.53
C VAL A 224 -11.43 -16.11 -4.66
N SER A 225 -10.99 -17.06 -3.85
CA SER A 225 -11.52 -18.42 -3.83
C SER A 225 -12.99 -18.45 -3.43
N ALA A 226 -13.40 -17.68 -2.42
CA ALA A 226 -14.79 -17.57 -1.98
C ALA A 226 -15.68 -16.98 -3.09
N ARG A 227 -15.25 -15.90 -3.75
CA ARG A 227 -15.96 -15.27 -4.88
C ARG A 227 -16.16 -16.24 -6.05
N LYS A 228 -15.15 -17.05 -6.38
CA LYS A 228 -15.25 -18.05 -7.46
C LYS A 228 -16.30 -19.12 -7.14
N VAL A 229 -16.37 -19.59 -5.90
CA VAL A 229 -17.38 -20.54 -5.43
C VAL A 229 -18.79 -19.96 -5.53
N GLU A 230 -19.01 -18.73 -5.06
CA GLU A 230 -20.31 -18.07 -5.12
C GLU A 230 -20.78 -17.84 -6.56
N ARG A 231 -19.89 -17.38 -7.44
CA ARG A 231 -20.21 -17.21 -8.89
C ARG A 231 -20.56 -18.55 -9.53
N GLY A 232 -19.86 -19.64 -9.21
CA GLY A 232 -20.13 -20.99 -9.68
C GLY A 232 -21.52 -21.50 -9.22
N ILE A 233 -21.93 -21.21 -8.00
CA ILE A 233 -23.24 -21.59 -7.44
C ILE A 233 -24.37 -20.79 -8.15
N ARG A 234 -24.19 -19.48 -8.33
CA ARG A 234 -25.17 -18.61 -9.02
C ARG A 234 -25.36 -19.00 -10.48
N GLY A 235 -24.26 -19.37 -11.17
CA GLY A 235 -24.29 -19.83 -12.56
C GLY A 235 -25.11 -21.12 -12.73
N ARG A 236 -24.95 -22.09 -11.82
CA ARG A 236 -25.72 -23.37 -11.85
C ARG A 236 -27.21 -23.19 -11.57
N ARG A 237 -27.59 -22.22 -10.72
CA ARG A 237 -29.02 -21.91 -10.45
C ARG A 237 -29.73 -21.27 -11.64
N LYS A 238 -29.01 -20.54 -12.51
CA LYS A 238 -29.59 -19.91 -13.73
C LYS A 238 -29.71 -20.88 -14.91
N SER A 239 -28.92 -21.95 -14.95
CA SER A 239 -28.95 -22.96 -16.03
C SER A 239 -29.86 -24.14 -15.73
N GLY A 240 -30.46 -24.23 -14.54
CA GLY A 240 -31.39 -25.29 -14.13
C GLY A 240 -32.86 -24.85 -14.04
N ALA A 241 -33.21 -23.66 -14.56
CA ALA A 241 -34.58 -23.15 -14.71
C ALA A 241 -34.88 -23.01 -16.21
#